data_d999ea31e427621a2c0fbd9bc9ee372b
#
_entry.id   d999ea31e427621a2c0fbd9bc9ee372b
#
_cell.length_a   1.000
_cell.length_b   1.000
_cell.length_c   1.000
_cell.angle_alpha   90.00
_cell.angle_beta   90.00
_cell.angle_gamma   90.00
#
_symmetry.space_group_name_H-M   'P 1'
#
loop_
_entity.id
_entity.type
_entity.pdbx_description
1 polymer ?
#
loop_
_entity_poly.entity_id
_entity_poly.type
_entity_poly.pdbx_seq_one_letter_code
_entity_poly.pdbx_strand_id
1 'polypeptide(L)' 'MKISDAKFDIALANSGLTIGQAAERAGISRVRYAAILNQKRVTPQAAGKIAKGVGVTVEQIIETED' A
#
# COMPACT_ATOMS: atom_id res chain seq x y z
N MET A 1 11.36 5.41 -1.73
CA MET A 1 11.00 3.97 -1.74
C MET A 1 9.92 3.72 -2.78
N LYS A 2 9.82 2.49 -3.22
CA LYS A 2 8.87 2.12 -4.27
C LYS A 2 8.02 0.94 -3.78
N ILE A 3 6.73 1.02 -4.03
CA ILE A 3 5.83 -0.08 -3.68
C ILE A 3 5.91 -1.15 -4.77
N SER A 4 6.10 -2.39 -4.36
CA SER A 4 6.09 -3.54 -5.27
C SER A 4 4.64 -3.91 -5.58
N ASP A 5 4.25 -3.83 -6.85
CA ASP A 5 2.90 -4.19 -7.26
C ASP A 5 2.58 -5.64 -6.89
N ALA A 6 3.52 -6.54 -7.14
CA ALA A 6 3.32 -7.96 -6.83
C ALA A 6 3.15 -8.20 -5.33
N LYS A 7 3.99 -7.59 -4.52
CA LYS A 7 3.90 -7.75 -3.07
C LYS A 7 2.62 -7.12 -2.51
N PHE A 8 2.24 -5.96 -3.03
CA PHE A 8 1.01 -5.32 -2.61
C PHE A 8 -0.21 -6.16 -2.98
N ASP A 9 -0.23 -6.70 -4.20
CA ASP A 9 -1.35 -7.56 -4.64
C ASP A 9 -1.51 -8.77 -3.73
N ILE A 10 -0.40 -9.38 -3.32
CA ILE A 10 -0.44 -10.50 -2.38
C ILE A 10 -0.97 -10.06 -1.02
N ALA A 11 -0.50 -8.93 -0.52
CA ALA A 11 -0.97 -8.39 0.77
C ALA A 11 -2.46 -8.06 0.72
N LEU A 12 -2.92 -7.45 -0.37
CA LEU A 12 -4.32 -7.14 -0.56
C LEU A 12 -5.17 -8.41 -0.59
N ALA A 13 -4.72 -9.41 -1.35
CA ALA A 13 -5.42 -10.70 -1.43
C ALA A 13 -5.51 -11.35 -0.05
N ASN A 14 -4.42 -11.34 0.71
CA ASN A 14 -4.40 -11.91 2.05
C ASN A 14 -5.31 -11.16 3.03
N SER A 15 -5.49 -9.86 2.82
CA SER A 15 -6.37 -9.05 3.69
C SER A 15 -7.85 -9.32 3.47
N GLY A 16 -8.20 -9.79 2.28
CA GLY A 16 -9.60 -9.96 1.90
C GLY A 16 -10.34 -8.64 1.69
N LEU A 17 -9.62 -7.52 1.61
CA LEU A 17 -10.22 -6.19 1.48
C LEU A 17 -10.23 -5.74 0.03
N THR A 18 -11.14 -4.81 -0.28
CA THR A 18 -11.08 -4.04 -1.52
C THR A 18 -10.15 -2.85 -1.32
N ILE A 19 -9.76 -2.21 -2.43
CA ILE A 19 -8.95 -0.98 -2.37
C ILE A 19 -9.67 0.10 -1.55
N GLY A 20 -10.98 0.24 -1.73
CA GLY A 20 -11.77 1.21 -0.96
C GLY A 20 -11.74 0.93 0.54
N GLN A 21 -11.84 -0.33 0.92
CA GLN A 21 -11.78 -0.73 2.33
C GLN A 21 -10.37 -0.51 2.91
N ALA A 22 -9.34 -0.81 2.13
CA ALA A 22 -7.96 -0.56 2.56
C ALA A 22 -7.71 0.94 2.77
N ALA A 23 -8.23 1.77 1.86
CA ALA A 23 -8.12 3.22 1.99
C ALA A 23 -8.81 3.72 3.27
N GLU A 24 -9.99 3.22 3.58
CA GLU A 24 -10.69 3.55 4.82
C GLU A 24 -9.84 3.22 6.04
N ARG A 25 -9.23 2.05 6.07
CA ARG A 25 -8.36 1.64 7.17
C ARG A 25 -7.13 2.53 7.30
N ALA A 26 -6.62 3.01 6.16
CA ALA A 26 -5.50 3.92 6.14
C ALA A 26 -5.89 5.36 6.53
N GLY A 27 -7.18 5.66 6.57
CA GLY A 27 -7.68 6.99 6.92
C GLY A 27 -7.56 7.99 5.78
N ILE A 28 -7.53 7.54 4.54
CA ILE A 28 -7.46 8.40 3.35
C ILE A 28 -8.51 7.98 2.34
N SER A 29 -8.76 8.83 1.34
CA SER A 29 -9.72 8.50 0.30
C SER A 29 -9.21 7.39 -0.61
N ARG A 30 -10.14 6.68 -1.24
CA ARG A 30 -9.82 5.65 -2.22
C ARG A 30 -8.99 6.21 -3.38
N VAL A 31 -9.36 7.42 -3.85
CA VAL A 31 -8.65 8.07 -4.94
C VAL A 31 -7.20 8.35 -4.56
N ARG A 32 -6.98 8.86 -3.34
CA ARG A 32 -5.62 9.13 -2.87
C ARG A 32 -4.82 7.85 -2.67
N TYR A 33 -5.46 6.82 -2.14
CA TYR A 33 -4.81 5.52 -1.95
C TYR A 33 -4.32 4.96 -3.29
N ALA A 34 -5.19 4.99 -4.30
CA ALA A 34 -4.85 4.53 -5.65
C ALA A 34 -3.75 5.39 -6.27
N ALA A 35 -3.80 6.71 -6.05
CA ALA A 35 -2.77 7.62 -6.56
C ALA A 35 -1.39 7.29 -5.99
N ILE A 36 -1.33 6.99 -4.69
CA ILE A 36 -0.06 6.60 -4.06
C ILE A 36 0.47 5.31 -4.67
N LEU A 37 -0.41 4.34 -4.91
CA LEU A 37 -0.01 3.06 -5.51
C LEU A 37 0.57 3.23 -6.91
N ASN A 38 0.13 4.26 -7.64
CA ASN A 38 0.60 4.51 -9.00
C ASN A 38 1.87 5.37 -9.06
N GLN A 39 2.35 5.86 -7.94
CA GLN A 39 3.58 6.66 -7.91
C GLN A 39 4.81 5.77 -8.08
N LYS A 40 5.78 6.26 -8.84
CA LYS A 40 7.07 5.56 -8.99
C LYS A 40 7.87 5.56 -7.69
N ARG A 41 7.73 6.62 -6.92
CA ARG A 41 8.37 6.74 -5.61
C ARG A 41 7.36 7.27 -4.61
N VAL A 42 7.39 6.73 -3.41
CA VAL A 42 6.52 7.17 -2.33
C VAL A 42 7.37 7.58 -1.14
N THR A 43 6.82 8.48 -0.34
CA THR A 43 7.45 8.86 0.92
C THR A 43 7.28 7.73 1.93
N PRO A 44 8.13 7.67 2.97
CA PRO A 44 7.92 6.69 4.04
C PRO A 44 6.54 6.77 4.68
N GLN A 45 6.01 7.98 4.83
CA GLN A 45 4.68 8.16 5.40
C GLN A 45 3.59 7.58 4.50
N ALA A 46 3.69 7.82 3.20
CA ALA A 46 2.74 7.26 2.23
C ALA A 46 2.82 5.74 2.21
N ALA A 47 4.03 5.18 2.19
CA ALA A 47 4.23 3.73 2.24
C ALA A 47 3.61 3.13 3.51
N GLY A 48 3.76 3.82 4.64
CA GLY A 48 3.17 3.38 5.91
C GLY A 48 1.66 3.35 5.85
N LYS A 49 1.03 4.33 5.22
CA LYS A 49 -0.43 4.35 5.06
C LYS A 49 -0.91 3.21 4.18
N ILE A 50 -0.21 2.93 3.09
CA ILE A 50 -0.55 1.82 2.21
C ILE A 50 -0.46 0.49 2.98
N ALA A 51 0.62 0.28 3.71
CA ALA A 51 0.81 -0.94 4.50
C ALA A 51 -0.26 -1.09 5.57
N LYS A 52 -0.58 0.01 6.26
CA LYS A 52 -1.62 0.00 7.31
C LYS A 52 -2.97 -0.42 6.74
N GLY A 53 -3.30 0.05 5.55
CA GLY A 53 -4.58 -0.26 4.91
C GLY A 53 -4.78 -1.75 4.70
N VAL A 54 -3.72 -2.49 4.42
CA VAL A 54 -3.80 -3.95 4.19
C VAL A 54 -3.24 -4.77 5.37
N GLY A 55 -2.91 -4.10 6.48
CA GLY A 55 -2.55 -4.79 7.72
C GLY A 55 -1.18 -5.47 7.70
N VAL A 56 -0.22 -4.93 6.96
CA VAL A 56 1.12 -5.50 6.86
C VAL A 56 2.16 -4.43 7.21
N THR A 57 3.42 -4.86 7.31
CA THR A 57 4.52 -3.91 7.50
C THR A 57 4.94 -3.34 6.15
N VAL A 58 5.63 -2.20 6.19
CA VAL A 58 6.14 -1.55 4.97
C VAL A 58 7.06 -2.49 4.21
N GLU A 59 7.93 -3.21 4.91
CA GLU A 59 8.87 -4.13 4.28
C GLU A 59 8.19 -5.21 3.45
N GLN A 60 6.96 -5.54 3.78
CA GLN A 60 6.22 -6.59 3.08
C GLN A 60 5.65 -6.14 1.74
N ILE A 61 5.65 -4.83 1.46
CA ILE A 61 5.05 -4.29 0.24
C ILE A 61 5.99 -3.43 -0.59
N ILE A 62 7.20 -3.14 -0.12
CA ILE A 62 8.15 -2.31 -0.88
C ILE A 62 9.12 -3.18 -1.66
N GLU A 63 9.63 -2.61 -2.76
CA GLU A 63 10.73 -3.22 -3.48
C GLU A 63 12.00 -3.02 -2.67
N THR A 64 12.72 -4.11 -2.49
CA THR A 64 14.04 -4.06 -1.86
C THR A 64 15.07 -3.76 -2.92
N GLU A 65 15.87 -2.73 -2.70
CA GLU A 65 17.03 -2.43 -3.55
C GLU A 65 18.27 -2.96 -2.85
N ASP A 66 19.05 -3.65 -3.60
CA ASP A 66 20.34 -4.13 -3.11
C ASP A 66 21.43 -3.08 -3.26
#